data_cc7c8a25708d36fd73f3bb0ea3433ffc
#
_entry.id   cc7c8a25708d36fd73f3bb0ea3433ffc
#
_cell.length_a   1.000
_cell.length_b   1.000
_cell.length_c   1.000
_cell.angle_alpha   90.00
_cell.angle_beta   90.00
_cell.angle_gamma   90.00
#
_symmetry.space_group_name_H-M   'P 1'
#
loop_
_entity.id
_entity.type
_entity.pdbx_description
1 polymer ?
#
loop_
_entity_poly.entity_id
_entity_poly.type
_entity_poly.pdbx_seq_one_letter_code
_entity_poly.pdbx_strand_id
1 'polypeptide(L)'
;MRLLMIWLAMAFRAMAVELPPKELDCMEKNAYFEAGNQHYEGIRAVVAVTLNRVESDIYPDSVCEVVWQKYQFSWTHDGKSDIPANKKQFAKVKEHVAHALRDYKGGYKLQNSMWFHNHTVNPKWAKHKRKIATIRDHTFYGDH
;
A
#
# COMPACT_ATOMS: atom_id res chain seq x y z
N MET A 1 -53.62 -20.41 -6.57
CA MET A 1 -52.18 -20.69 -6.38
C MET A 1 -51.41 -19.39 -6.45
N ARG A 2 -50.93 -18.92 -5.29
CA ARG A 2 -50.04 -17.74 -5.23
C ARG A 2 -48.61 -18.26 -5.29
N LEU A 3 -47.91 -18.00 -6.38
CA LEU A 3 -46.46 -18.19 -6.50
C LEU A 3 -45.80 -17.13 -5.63
N LEU A 4 -45.25 -17.53 -4.48
CA LEU A 4 -44.33 -16.73 -3.71
C LEU A 4 -43.00 -16.67 -4.49
N MET A 5 -42.77 -15.56 -5.20
CA MET A 5 -41.42 -15.24 -5.69
C MET A 5 -40.55 -14.89 -4.48
N ILE A 6 -39.74 -15.86 -4.06
CA ILE A 6 -38.66 -15.61 -3.11
C ILE A 6 -37.57 -14.87 -3.89
N TRP A 7 -37.51 -13.56 -3.72
CA TRP A 7 -36.35 -12.78 -4.14
C TRP A 7 -35.18 -13.18 -3.24
N LEU A 8 -34.33 -14.06 -3.73
CA LEU A 8 -33.04 -14.28 -3.15
C LEU A 8 -32.22 -12.99 -3.39
N ALA A 9 -32.23 -12.09 -2.41
CA ALA A 9 -31.28 -11.00 -2.37
C ALA A 9 -29.90 -11.63 -2.22
N MET A 10 -29.19 -11.85 -3.33
CA MET A 10 -27.76 -12.10 -3.30
C MET A 10 -27.14 -10.82 -2.74
N ALA A 11 -26.85 -10.83 -1.44
CA ALA A 11 -25.99 -9.86 -0.84
C ALA A 11 -24.62 -10.07 -1.50
N PHE A 12 -24.29 -9.22 -2.49
CA PHE A 12 -22.94 -9.03 -2.93
C PHE A 12 -22.18 -8.46 -1.72
N ARG A 13 -21.63 -9.34 -0.89
CA ARG A 13 -20.56 -8.93 0.01
C ARG A 13 -19.45 -8.45 -0.88
N ALA A 14 -19.31 -7.12 -0.96
CA ALA A 14 -18.12 -6.53 -1.49
C ALA A 14 -16.94 -7.22 -0.81
N MET A 15 -16.16 -8.04 -1.55
CA MET A 15 -15.00 -8.73 -1.00
C MET A 15 -14.03 -7.67 -0.47
N ALA A 16 -13.84 -7.63 0.85
CA ALA A 16 -12.75 -6.88 1.43
C ALA A 16 -11.46 -7.34 0.76
N VAL A 17 -10.53 -6.41 0.44
CA VAL A 17 -9.17 -6.78 0.10
C VAL A 17 -8.59 -7.35 1.39
N GLU A 18 -8.88 -8.63 1.63
CA GLU A 18 -8.33 -9.37 2.75
C GLU A 18 -7.02 -9.98 2.31
N LEU A 19 -5.93 -9.40 2.80
CA LEU A 19 -4.62 -9.98 2.58
C LEU A 19 -4.47 -11.21 3.50
N PRO A 20 -3.96 -12.34 2.98
CA PRO A 20 -3.54 -13.44 3.83
C PRO A 20 -2.55 -12.95 4.90
N PRO A 21 -2.46 -13.61 6.08
CA PRO A 21 -1.62 -13.14 7.18
C PRO A 21 -0.18 -12.83 6.79
N LYS A 22 0.44 -13.63 5.95
CA LYS A 22 1.81 -13.39 5.47
C LYS A 22 1.92 -12.14 4.61
N GLU A 23 0.98 -11.92 3.71
CA GLU A 23 0.92 -10.76 2.84
C GLU A 23 0.63 -9.48 3.65
N LEU A 24 -0.25 -9.59 4.64
CA LEU A 24 -0.55 -8.50 5.56
C LEU A 24 0.69 -8.10 6.37
N ASP A 25 1.46 -9.06 6.87
CA ASP A 25 2.71 -8.81 7.59
C ASP A 25 3.72 -8.05 6.73
N CYS A 26 3.90 -8.45 5.48
CA CYS A 26 4.75 -7.71 4.53
C CYS A 26 4.26 -6.27 4.31
N MET A 27 2.96 -6.06 4.17
CA MET A 27 2.38 -4.73 4.01
C MET A 27 2.59 -3.87 5.25
N GLU A 28 2.33 -4.42 6.43
CA GLU A 28 2.47 -3.71 7.70
C GLU A 28 3.92 -3.30 7.97
N LYS A 29 4.87 -4.20 7.74
CA LYS A 29 6.30 -3.89 7.87
C LYS A 29 6.75 -2.83 6.86
N ASN A 30 6.34 -2.95 5.61
CA ASN A 30 6.68 -1.95 4.61
C ASN A 30 6.12 -0.57 4.99
N ALA A 31 4.87 -0.50 5.42
CA ALA A 31 4.28 0.74 5.89
C ALA A 31 5.02 1.33 7.11
N TYR A 32 5.43 0.48 8.04
CA TYR A 32 6.20 0.91 9.21
C TYR A 32 7.55 1.52 8.82
N PHE A 33 8.34 0.83 8.02
CA PHE A 33 9.68 1.29 7.65
C PHE A 33 9.67 2.47 6.69
N GLU A 34 8.68 2.54 5.80
CA GLU A 34 8.58 3.63 4.81
C GLU A 34 7.88 4.87 5.36
N ALA A 35 6.87 4.71 6.18
CA ALA A 35 5.98 5.81 6.56
C ALA A 35 5.45 5.74 8.00
N GLY A 36 6.08 5.00 8.89
CA GLY A 36 5.58 4.76 10.24
C GLY A 36 5.35 6.03 11.07
N ASN A 37 6.08 7.11 10.78
CA ASN A 37 5.96 8.43 11.41
C ASN A 37 5.19 9.47 10.59
N GLN A 38 4.55 9.08 9.48
CA GLN A 38 3.98 9.99 8.48
C GLN A 38 2.49 10.26 8.66
N HIS A 39 1.89 9.94 9.79
CA HIS A 39 0.46 9.95 9.98
C HIS A 39 -0.30 9.04 8.98
N TYR A 40 -1.62 8.98 9.10
CA TYR A 40 -2.44 8.09 8.29
C TYR A 40 -2.32 8.35 6.79
N GLU A 41 -2.30 9.61 6.36
CA GLU A 41 -2.23 9.96 4.93
C GLU A 41 -0.98 9.41 4.26
N GLY A 42 0.16 9.46 4.94
CA GLY A 42 1.42 8.91 4.42
C GLY A 42 1.38 7.38 4.32
N ILE A 43 0.86 6.71 5.33
CA ILE A 43 0.69 5.25 5.33
C ILE A 43 -0.30 4.83 4.24
N ARG A 44 -1.42 5.52 4.11
CA ARG A 44 -2.42 5.25 3.07
C ARG A 44 -1.82 5.34 1.67
N ALA A 45 -1.00 6.34 1.42
CA ALA A 45 -0.34 6.52 0.13
C ALA A 45 0.66 5.40 -0.18
N VAL A 46 1.48 4.98 0.78
CA VAL A 46 2.42 3.86 0.62
C VAL A 46 1.68 2.54 0.37
N VAL A 47 0.59 2.29 1.08
CA VAL A 47 -0.26 1.11 0.85
C VAL A 47 -0.84 1.14 -0.56
N ALA A 48 -1.34 2.29 -1.01
CA ALA A 48 -1.90 2.43 -2.37
C ALA A 48 -0.86 2.13 -3.44
N VAL A 49 0.36 2.66 -3.34
CA VAL A 49 1.43 2.36 -4.30
C VAL A 49 1.77 0.87 -4.31
N THR A 50 1.90 0.26 -3.15
CA THR A 50 2.21 -1.18 -3.05
C THR A 50 1.14 -2.03 -3.74
N LEU A 51 -0.13 -1.76 -3.50
CA LEU A 51 -1.24 -2.49 -4.15
C LEU A 51 -1.36 -2.16 -5.64
N ASN A 52 -1.11 -0.93 -6.05
CA ASN A 52 -1.07 -0.58 -7.48
C ASN A 52 -0.02 -1.40 -8.23
N ARG A 53 1.15 -1.61 -7.61
CA ARG A 53 2.20 -2.47 -8.19
C ARG A 53 1.73 -3.91 -8.31
N VAL A 54 1.12 -4.47 -7.26
CA VAL A 54 0.57 -5.83 -7.27
C VAL A 54 -0.46 -6.02 -8.40
N GLU A 55 -1.29 -5.02 -8.64
CA GLU A 55 -2.32 -5.06 -9.69
C GLU A 55 -1.78 -4.78 -11.10
N SER A 56 -0.54 -4.32 -11.22
CA SER A 56 0.06 -3.99 -12.51
C SER A 56 0.66 -5.21 -13.21
N ASP A 57 0.81 -5.12 -14.55
CA ASP A 57 1.44 -6.17 -15.34
C ASP A 57 2.97 -6.17 -15.30
N ILE A 58 3.58 -5.11 -14.76
CA ILE A 58 5.04 -4.90 -14.77
C ILE A 58 5.72 -5.15 -13.43
N TYR A 59 4.97 -5.45 -12.39
CA TYR A 59 5.48 -5.80 -11.06
C TYR A 59 5.01 -7.20 -10.66
N PRO A 60 5.65 -7.82 -9.65
CA PRO A 60 5.15 -9.07 -9.09
C PRO A 60 3.68 -8.96 -8.63
N ASP A 61 2.98 -10.07 -8.58
CA ASP A 61 1.54 -10.12 -8.29
C ASP A 61 1.19 -10.44 -6.83
N SER A 62 2.17 -10.38 -5.93
CA SER A 62 1.95 -10.50 -4.48
C SER A 62 2.60 -9.37 -3.70
N VAL A 63 2.05 -9.04 -2.55
CA VAL A 63 2.58 -7.96 -1.69
C VAL A 63 4.01 -8.27 -1.24
N CYS A 64 4.26 -9.46 -0.72
CA CYS A 64 5.61 -9.83 -0.27
C CYS A 64 6.63 -9.76 -1.41
N GLU A 65 6.30 -10.26 -2.59
CA GLU A 65 7.20 -10.19 -3.75
C GLU A 65 7.47 -8.75 -4.19
N VAL A 66 6.47 -7.88 -4.17
CA VAL A 66 6.64 -6.44 -4.45
C VAL A 66 7.54 -5.79 -3.40
N VAL A 67 7.29 -6.07 -2.12
CA VAL A 67 8.03 -5.45 -1.00
C VAL A 67 9.50 -5.89 -1.00
N TRP A 68 9.76 -7.17 -1.23
CA TRP A 68 11.11 -7.74 -1.21
C TRP A 68 11.84 -7.69 -2.55
N GLN A 69 11.24 -7.07 -3.54
CA GLN A 69 11.88 -6.89 -4.84
C GLN A 69 13.17 -6.09 -4.70
N LYS A 70 14.25 -6.60 -5.29
CA LYS A 70 15.58 -6.02 -5.17
C LYS A 70 15.59 -4.53 -5.56
N TYR A 71 16.19 -3.69 -4.70
CA TYR A 71 16.34 -2.25 -4.88
C TYR A 71 15.05 -1.42 -4.85
N GLN A 72 13.90 -1.97 -4.47
CA GLN A 72 12.67 -1.19 -4.40
C GLN A 72 12.48 -0.49 -3.04
N PHE A 73 12.63 -1.22 -1.95
CA PHE A 73 12.52 -0.65 -0.60
C PHE A 73 13.81 -0.87 0.17
N SER A 74 14.47 0.20 0.56
CA SER A 74 15.83 0.15 1.13
C SER A 74 15.92 -0.63 2.43
N TRP A 75 14.87 -0.65 3.24
CA TRP A 75 14.87 -1.36 4.52
C TRP A 75 15.02 -2.88 4.37
N THR A 76 14.67 -3.45 3.22
CA THR A 76 14.77 -4.90 2.96
C THR A 76 16.21 -5.38 2.76
N HIS A 77 17.17 -4.46 2.56
CA HIS A 77 18.56 -4.80 2.28
C HIS A 77 19.56 -3.78 2.85
N ASP A 78 19.20 -3.10 3.93
CA ASP A 78 20.06 -2.11 4.61
C ASP A 78 21.01 -2.71 5.65
N GLY A 79 20.96 -4.03 5.86
CA GLY A 79 21.75 -4.74 6.87
C GLY A 79 21.26 -4.56 8.29
N LYS A 80 20.15 -3.83 8.49
CA LYS A 80 19.53 -3.64 9.81
C LYS A 80 18.43 -4.66 10.03
N SER A 81 17.95 -4.77 11.28
CA SER A 81 16.84 -5.66 11.62
C SER A 81 15.57 -5.27 10.86
N ASP A 82 14.86 -6.26 10.34
CA ASP A 82 13.56 -6.11 9.68
C ASP A 82 12.39 -6.25 10.68
N ILE A 83 12.69 -6.26 11.96
CA ILE A 83 11.69 -6.31 13.04
C ILE A 83 11.41 -4.89 13.50
N PRO A 84 10.16 -4.41 13.46
CA PRO A 84 9.80 -3.10 13.97
C PRO A 84 10.19 -2.94 15.44
N ALA A 85 11.13 -2.03 15.73
CA ALA A 85 11.68 -1.85 17.07
C ALA A 85 10.70 -1.16 18.02
N ASN A 86 9.90 -0.23 17.52
CA ASN A 86 8.89 0.47 18.31
C ASN A 86 7.54 -0.26 18.21
N LYS A 87 7.29 -1.11 19.20
CA LYS A 87 6.06 -1.94 19.21
C LYS A 87 4.78 -1.12 19.28
N LYS A 88 4.78 -0.01 20.01
CA LYS A 88 3.61 0.88 20.12
C LYS A 88 3.32 1.56 18.77
N GLN A 89 4.35 2.07 18.10
CA GLN A 89 4.22 2.65 16.78
C GLN A 89 3.77 1.61 15.76
N PHE A 90 4.30 0.39 15.82
CA PHE A 90 3.91 -0.68 14.92
C PHE A 90 2.45 -1.10 15.11
N ALA A 91 1.96 -1.15 16.34
CA ALA A 91 0.54 -1.40 16.61
C ALA A 91 -0.35 -0.32 15.96
N LYS A 92 0.05 0.94 16.02
CA LYS A 92 -0.63 2.06 15.35
C LYS A 92 -0.60 1.93 13.83
N VAL A 93 0.55 1.56 13.27
CA VAL A 93 0.69 1.32 11.84
C VAL A 93 -0.25 0.21 11.38
N LYS A 94 -0.38 -0.88 12.13
CA LYS A 94 -1.31 -1.97 11.80
C LYS A 94 -2.76 -1.49 11.71
N GLU A 95 -3.20 -0.64 12.64
CA GLU A 95 -4.54 -0.02 12.57
C GLU A 95 -4.70 0.83 11.31
N HIS A 96 -3.69 1.65 11.00
CA HIS A 96 -3.69 2.49 9.81
C HIS A 96 -3.68 1.67 8.52
N VAL A 97 -2.94 0.57 8.45
CA VAL A 97 -2.94 -0.33 7.29
C VAL A 97 -4.32 -0.93 7.08
N ALA A 98 -5.01 -1.36 8.14
CA ALA A 98 -6.37 -1.89 8.03
C ALA A 98 -7.33 -0.86 7.42
N HIS A 99 -7.25 0.41 7.86
CA HIS A 99 -8.03 1.50 7.26
C HIS A 99 -7.63 1.79 5.82
N ALA A 100 -6.33 1.80 5.53
CA ALA A 100 -5.82 2.05 4.18
C ALA A 100 -6.28 0.99 3.18
N LEU A 101 -6.33 -0.27 3.58
CA LEU A 101 -6.85 -1.36 2.74
C LEU A 101 -8.34 -1.15 2.42
N ARG A 102 -9.14 -0.68 3.39
CA ARG A 102 -10.54 -0.32 3.15
C ARG A 102 -10.68 0.87 2.21
N ASP A 103 -9.86 1.90 2.38
CA ASP A 103 -9.85 3.07 1.50
C ASP A 103 -9.45 2.71 0.08
N TYR A 104 -8.46 1.84 -0.08
CA TYR A 104 -8.04 1.35 -1.40
C TYR A 104 -9.19 0.62 -2.10
N LYS A 105 -9.87 -0.26 -1.40
CA LYS A 105 -11.05 -0.95 -1.90
C LYS A 105 -12.18 0.01 -2.27
N GLY A 106 -12.34 1.09 -1.51
CA GLY A 106 -13.31 2.17 -1.77
C GLY A 106 -12.93 3.09 -2.91
N GLY A 107 -11.77 2.88 -3.56
CA GLY A 107 -11.33 3.63 -4.74
C GLY A 107 -10.11 4.55 -4.51
N TYR A 108 -9.53 4.60 -3.32
CA TYR A 108 -8.32 5.39 -3.09
C TYR A 108 -7.10 4.69 -3.68
N LYS A 109 -6.74 4.99 -4.90
CA LYS A 109 -5.61 4.43 -5.63
C LYS A 109 -4.50 5.44 -5.93
N LEU A 110 -4.58 6.63 -5.38
CA LEU A 110 -3.61 7.72 -5.57
C LEU A 110 -3.29 7.93 -7.06
N GLN A 111 -4.34 8.05 -7.90
CA GLN A 111 -4.23 8.19 -9.36
C GLN A 111 -3.31 7.15 -10.01
N ASN A 112 -3.32 5.91 -9.50
CA ASN A 112 -2.48 4.81 -9.94
C ASN A 112 -0.98 5.07 -9.78
N SER A 113 -0.58 5.81 -8.76
CA SER A 113 0.83 6.04 -8.47
C SER A 113 1.59 4.73 -8.29
N MET A 114 2.75 4.63 -8.91
CA MET A 114 3.62 3.43 -8.90
C MET A 114 4.98 3.70 -8.28
N TRP A 115 5.35 4.96 -8.07
CA TRP A 115 6.68 5.37 -7.60
C TRP A 115 6.57 6.47 -6.57
N PHE A 116 7.48 6.44 -5.62
CA PHE A 116 7.66 7.56 -4.69
C PHE A 116 9.10 7.62 -4.20
N HIS A 117 9.49 8.77 -3.68
CA HIS A 117 10.74 8.97 -2.96
C HIS A 117 10.53 9.90 -1.76
N ASN A 118 11.42 9.76 -0.77
CA ASN A 118 11.48 10.65 0.36
C ASN A 118 12.07 12.01 -0.06
N HIS A 119 11.73 13.08 0.65
CA HIS A 119 12.21 14.45 0.37
C HIS A 119 13.73 14.61 0.49
N THR A 120 14.43 13.69 1.16
CA THR A 120 15.90 13.75 1.34
C THR A 120 16.67 13.28 0.11
N VAL A 121 16.01 12.70 -0.88
CA VAL A 121 16.62 12.19 -2.10
C VAL A 121 16.02 12.88 -3.34
N ASN A 122 16.81 12.93 -4.40
CA ASN A 122 16.39 13.49 -5.68
C ASN A 122 16.77 12.49 -6.80
N PRO A 123 15.99 11.41 -6.97
CA PRO A 123 16.33 10.38 -7.93
C PRO A 123 16.17 10.87 -9.37
N LYS A 124 17.08 10.45 -10.24
CA LYS A 124 17.07 10.87 -11.64
C LYS A 124 15.80 10.48 -12.39
N TRP A 125 15.19 9.35 -12.03
CA TRP A 125 13.96 8.88 -12.67
C TRP A 125 12.76 9.81 -12.45
N ALA A 126 12.75 10.60 -11.36
CA ALA A 126 11.60 11.43 -10.98
C ALA A 126 11.22 12.45 -12.06
N LYS A 127 12.21 13.01 -12.76
CA LYS A 127 11.97 13.97 -13.85
C LYS A 127 11.34 13.36 -15.11
N HIS A 128 11.33 12.04 -15.22
CA HIS A 128 10.72 11.33 -16.34
C HIS A 128 9.33 10.78 -16.03
N LYS A 129 8.80 11.09 -14.83
CA LYS A 129 7.49 10.64 -14.36
C LYS A 129 6.58 11.83 -14.10
N ARG A 130 5.27 11.58 -14.18
CA ARG A 130 4.26 12.58 -13.83
C ARG A 130 4.14 12.70 -12.32
N LYS A 131 4.42 13.87 -11.77
CA LYS A 131 4.21 14.15 -10.35
C LYS A 131 2.72 14.17 -10.04
N ILE A 132 2.31 13.39 -9.04
CA ILE A 132 0.91 13.30 -8.62
C ILE A 132 0.67 14.16 -7.38
N ALA A 133 1.43 13.93 -6.31
CA ALA A 133 1.25 14.60 -5.04
C ALA A 133 2.50 14.53 -4.16
N THR A 134 2.64 15.50 -3.28
CA THR A 134 3.53 15.40 -2.12
C THR A 134 2.66 15.22 -0.89
N ILE A 135 2.86 14.11 -0.18
CA ILE A 135 2.13 13.75 1.03
C ILE A 135 3.16 13.53 2.13
N ARG A 136 3.15 14.42 3.14
CA ARG A 136 4.16 14.44 4.20
C ARG A 136 5.57 14.48 3.59
N ASP A 137 6.44 13.54 3.91
CA ASP A 137 7.83 13.54 3.46
C ASP A 137 8.05 12.84 2.12
N HIS A 138 7.01 12.36 1.46
CA HIS A 138 7.10 11.62 0.22
C HIS A 138 6.46 12.34 -0.96
N THR A 139 7.10 12.24 -2.12
CA THR A 139 6.54 12.68 -3.40
C THR A 139 6.23 11.47 -4.26
N PHE A 140 5.00 11.44 -4.78
CA PHE A 140 4.41 10.32 -5.51
C PHE A 140 4.27 10.64 -6.99
N TYR A 141 4.52 9.63 -7.81
CA TYR A 141 4.55 9.74 -9.27
C TYR A 141 3.75 8.63 -9.95
N GLY A 142 3.25 8.94 -11.14
CA GLY A 142 2.62 8.01 -12.04
C GLY A 142 3.21 8.10 -13.45
N ASP A 143 2.69 7.29 -14.36
CA ASP A 143 3.00 7.41 -15.78
C ASP A 143 2.34 8.66 -16.39
N HIS A 144 2.91 9.12 -17.51
CA HIS A 144 2.34 10.20 -18.30
C HIS A 144 1.07 9.79 -19.02
#